data_6a88df79d48e80a5b218beaa3d1f639e
#
_entry.id   6a88df79d48e80a5b218beaa3d1f639e
#
_cell.length_a   1.000
_cell.length_b   1.000
_cell.length_c   1.000
_cell.angle_alpha   90.00
_cell.angle_beta   90.00
_cell.angle_gamma   90.00
#
_symmetry.space_group_name_H-M   'P 1'
#
loop_
_entity.id
_entity.type
_entity.pdbx_description
1 polymer ?
#
loop_
_entity_poly.entity_id
_entity_poly.type
_entity_poly.pdbx_seq_one_letter_code
_entity_poly.pdbx_strand_id
1 'polypeptide(L)'
;MLTQKEIENMLIKASEGVKKYFGEENSRFVGMELEYDLSKMRFPTAKFLVYRSWEITVSIDDIYRGGTMNYGVNIGEDYSLKTLVPYKVSERISFNDWSEDIQESLEVLDEYLIWRMTDAQKKTFGIPLDKEVLKED
;
A
#
# COMPACT_ATOMS: atom_id res chain seq x y z
N MET A 1 8.75 -21.82 -5.93
CA MET A 1 8.21 -20.69 -6.71
C MET A 1 6.70 -20.58 -6.50
N LEU A 2 6.20 -19.38 -6.32
CA LEU A 2 4.76 -19.14 -6.22
C LEU A 2 4.07 -19.43 -7.55
N THR A 3 2.93 -20.09 -7.48
CA THR A 3 2.06 -20.28 -8.66
C THR A 3 1.31 -18.96 -8.93
N GLN A 4 0.79 -18.81 -10.15
CA GLN A 4 -0.06 -17.68 -10.50
C GLN A 4 -1.25 -17.55 -9.55
N LYS A 5 -1.84 -18.68 -9.15
CA LYS A 5 -2.96 -18.72 -8.21
C LYS A 5 -2.57 -18.22 -6.82
N GLU A 6 -1.38 -18.59 -6.34
CA GLU A 6 -0.89 -18.13 -5.06
C GLU A 6 -0.61 -16.61 -5.07
N ILE A 7 -0.03 -16.11 -6.16
CA ILE A 7 0.21 -14.67 -6.36
C ILE A 7 -1.12 -13.92 -6.35
N GLU A 8 -2.10 -14.41 -7.12
CA GLU A 8 -3.44 -13.81 -7.16
C GLU A 8 -4.08 -13.78 -5.78
N ASN A 9 -3.97 -14.88 -5.03
CA ASN A 9 -4.51 -14.95 -3.67
C ASN A 9 -3.87 -13.91 -2.73
N MET A 10 -2.56 -13.69 -2.85
CA MET A 10 -1.86 -12.66 -2.06
C MET A 10 -2.40 -11.26 -2.40
N LEU A 11 -2.60 -10.97 -3.69
CA LEU A 11 -3.15 -9.67 -4.12
C LEU A 11 -4.61 -9.51 -3.69
N ILE A 12 -5.39 -10.58 -3.67
CA ILE A 12 -6.77 -10.55 -3.16
C ILE A 12 -6.77 -10.25 -1.66
N LYS A 13 -5.88 -10.84 -0.88
CA LYS A 13 -5.73 -10.51 0.54
C LYS A 13 -5.40 -9.04 0.74
N ALA A 14 -4.50 -8.50 -0.08
CA ALA A 14 -4.17 -7.08 -0.04
C ALA A 14 -5.39 -6.22 -0.35
N SER A 15 -6.18 -6.61 -1.35
CA SER A 15 -7.40 -5.91 -1.74
C SER A 15 -8.42 -5.88 -0.60
N GLU A 16 -8.63 -7.01 0.05
CA GLU A 16 -9.50 -7.11 1.22
C GLU A 16 -9.00 -6.22 2.37
N GLY A 17 -7.69 -6.20 2.58
CA GLY A 17 -7.05 -5.36 3.59
C GLY A 17 -7.25 -3.87 3.32
N VAL A 18 -7.08 -3.44 2.08
CA VAL A 18 -7.29 -2.04 1.67
C VAL A 18 -8.75 -1.63 1.91
N LYS A 19 -9.69 -2.46 1.48
CA LYS A 19 -11.11 -2.19 1.66
C LYS A 19 -11.48 -2.12 3.15
N LYS A 20 -10.94 -3.02 3.95
CA LYS A 20 -11.19 -3.06 5.40
C LYS A 20 -10.60 -1.84 6.10
N TYR A 21 -9.39 -1.45 5.74
CA TYR A 21 -8.70 -0.35 6.40
C TYR A 21 -9.28 1.01 6.02
N PHE A 22 -9.36 1.31 4.72
CA PHE A 22 -9.82 2.63 4.23
C PHE A 22 -11.33 2.77 4.17
N GLY A 23 -12.06 1.66 4.05
CA GLY A 23 -13.51 1.64 3.86
C GLY A 23 -13.91 1.82 2.40
N GLU A 24 -15.14 1.44 2.07
CA GLU A 24 -15.63 1.49 0.69
C GLU A 24 -15.73 2.90 0.13
N GLU A 25 -15.99 3.89 0.98
CA GLU A 25 -16.10 5.29 0.54
C GLU A 25 -14.75 5.90 0.18
N ASN A 26 -13.68 5.43 0.82
CA ASN A 26 -12.34 5.98 0.67
C ASN A 26 -11.38 5.06 -0.07
N SER A 27 -11.87 4.00 -0.69
CA SER A 27 -11.03 3.10 -1.46
C SER A 27 -11.78 2.55 -2.67
N ARG A 28 -11.06 2.45 -3.78
CA ARG A 28 -11.60 1.86 -5.01
C ARG A 28 -10.53 1.02 -5.67
N PHE A 29 -10.87 -0.21 -6.04
CA PHE A 29 -10.01 -1.06 -6.83
C PHE A 29 -9.90 -0.50 -8.25
N VAL A 30 -8.68 -0.30 -8.74
CA VAL A 30 -8.42 0.24 -10.08
C VAL A 30 -8.08 -0.88 -11.06
N GLY A 31 -7.27 -1.83 -10.65
CA GLY A 31 -6.88 -2.91 -11.55
C GLY A 31 -5.85 -3.85 -10.91
N MET A 32 -5.63 -4.97 -11.59
CA MET A 32 -4.67 -5.99 -11.18
C MET A 32 -3.96 -6.55 -12.40
N GLU A 33 -2.65 -6.68 -12.32
CA GLU A 33 -1.82 -7.33 -13.32
C GLU A 33 -1.03 -8.44 -12.64
N LEU A 34 -0.94 -9.60 -13.28
CA LEU A 34 -0.29 -10.77 -12.70
C LEU A 34 1.07 -11.09 -13.33
N GLU A 35 1.50 -10.33 -14.32
CA GLU A 35 2.76 -10.57 -15.00
C GLU A 35 3.96 -10.35 -14.08
N TYR A 36 4.87 -11.33 -14.08
CA TYR A 36 6.17 -11.21 -13.41
C TYR A 36 7.25 -11.34 -14.47
N ASP A 37 8.03 -10.27 -14.68
CA ASP A 37 9.12 -10.23 -15.64
C ASP A 37 10.23 -9.30 -15.14
N LEU A 38 11.28 -9.88 -14.55
CA LEU A 38 12.40 -9.12 -13.99
C LEU A 38 13.14 -8.30 -15.05
N SER A 39 13.23 -8.81 -16.29
CA SER A 39 13.94 -8.10 -17.35
C SER A 39 13.25 -6.80 -17.73
N LYS A 40 11.95 -6.72 -17.52
CA LYS A 40 11.13 -5.52 -17.77
C LYS A 40 10.75 -4.80 -16.48
N MET A 41 11.27 -5.24 -15.34
CA MET A 41 10.91 -4.71 -14.01
C MET A 41 9.39 -4.71 -13.78
N ARG A 42 8.72 -5.79 -14.21
CA ARG A 42 7.28 -5.95 -14.02
C ARG A 42 7.01 -6.95 -12.91
N PHE A 43 6.14 -6.54 -11.99
CA PHE A 43 5.76 -7.34 -10.83
C PHE A 43 4.24 -7.45 -10.77
N PRO A 44 3.71 -8.58 -10.33
CA PRO A 44 2.28 -8.69 -10.07
C PRO A 44 1.84 -7.57 -9.13
N THR A 45 0.83 -6.79 -9.54
CA THR A 45 0.47 -5.56 -8.85
C THR A 45 -1.03 -5.36 -8.84
N ALA A 46 -1.57 -4.97 -7.68
CA ALA A 46 -2.93 -4.47 -7.54
C ALA A 46 -2.85 -2.96 -7.26
N LYS A 47 -3.74 -2.20 -7.91
CA LYS A 47 -3.79 -0.74 -7.79
C LYS A 47 -5.12 -0.31 -7.22
N PHE A 48 -5.06 0.68 -6.35
CA PHE A 48 -6.23 1.23 -5.66
C PHE A 48 -6.17 2.74 -5.65
N LEU A 49 -7.34 3.38 -5.75
CA LEU A 49 -7.45 4.82 -5.50
C LEU A 49 -7.99 5.01 -4.09
N VAL A 50 -7.25 5.73 -3.24
CA VAL A 50 -7.67 6.00 -1.86
C VAL A 50 -7.86 7.48 -1.62
N TYR A 51 -8.79 7.83 -0.74
CA TYR A 51 -9.20 9.21 -0.47
C TYR A 51 -9.56 9.97 -1.76
N ARG A 52 -10.02 9.25 -2.80
CA ARG A 52 -10.38 9.80 -4.11
C ARG A 52 -9.27 10.62 -4.78
N SER A 53 -8.03 10.51 -4.27
CA SER A 53 -6.93 11.39 -4.67
C SER A 53 -5.62 10.68 -4.97
N TRP A 54 -5.32 9.59 -4.26
CA TRP A 54 -4.02 8.94 -4.39
C TRP A 54 -4.14 7.53 -4.92
N GLU A 55 -3.32 7.23 -5.92
CA GLU A 55 -3.16 5.85 -6.38
C GLU A 55 -2.09 5.18 -5.54
N ILE A 56 -2.46 4.06 -4.92
CA ILE A 56 -1.54 3.22 -4.18
C ILE A 56 -1.43 1.87 -4.85
N THR A 57 -0.31 1.19 -4.65
CA THR A 57 -0.05 -0.12 -5.23
C THR A 57 0.37 -1.11 -4.15
N VAL A 58 -0.02 -2.36 -4.35
CA VAL A 58 0.55 -3.50 -3.64
C VAL A 58 1.11 -4.44 -4.68
N SER A 59 2.39 -4.74 -4.61
CA SER A 59 3.05 -5.62 -5.58
C SER A 59 3.74 -6.77 -4.88
N ILE A 60 3.93 -7.88 -5.62
CA ILE A 60 4.56 -9.09 -5.10
C ILE A 60 5.90 -9.28 -5.78
N ASP A 61 6.96 -9.38 -4.98
CA ASP A 61 8.31 -9.71 -5.43
C ASP A 61 8.76 -11.03 -4.83
N ASP A 62 9.97 -11.45 -5.11
CA ASP A 62 10.60 -12.67 -4.58
C ASP A 62 9.72 -13.91 -4.72
N ILE A 63 9.08 -14.08 -5.88
CA ILE A 63 8.16 -15.21 -6.12
C ILE A 63 8.84 -16.58 -6.01
N TYR A 64 10.17 -16.63 -6.12
CA TYR A 64 10.96 -17.85 -5.96
C TYR A 64 11.22 -18.20 -4.50
N ARG A 65 10.94 -17.29 -3.57
CA ARG A 65 11.22 -17.43 -2.13
C ARG A 65 9.98 -17.24 -1.25
N GLY A 66 8.80 -17.51 -1.80
CA GLY A 66 7.55 -17.41 -1.05
C GLY A 66 6.83 -16.07 -1.17
N GLY A 67 7.43 -15.13 -1.88
CA GLY A 67 6.81 -13.83 -2.14
C GLY A 67 6.98 -12.82 -1.03
N THR A 68 7.20 -11.56 -1.41
CA THR A 68 7.18 -10.41 -0.50
C THR A 68 6.17 -9.39 -1.00
N MET A 69 5.45 -8.78 -0.06
CA MET A 69 4.46 -7.76 -0.35
C MET A 69 5.10 -6.37 -0.24
N ASN A 70 5.01 -5.57 -1.28
CA ASN A 70 5.58 -4.23 -1.32
C ASN A 70 4.48 -3.20 -1.57
N TYR A 71 4.58 -2.06 -0.92
CA TYR A 71 3.59 -0.99 -0.99
C TYR A 71 4.19 0.21 -1.69
N GLY A 72 3.39 0.86 -2.53
CA GLY A 72 3.83 2.02 -3.29
C GLY A 72 2.76 3.10 -3.35
N VAL A 73 3.20 4.30 -3.65
CA VAL A 73 2.33 5.48 -3.83
C VAL A 73 2.75 6.19 -5.11
N ASN A 74 1.78 6.58 -5.92
CA ASN A 74 2.04 7.42 -7.09
C ASN A 74 1.93 8.89 -6.70
N ILE A 75 3.03 9.61 -6.82
CA ILE A 75 3.11 11.06 -6.57
C ILE A 75 3.76 11.76 -7.78
N GLY A 76 3.24 11.45 -8.98
CA GLY A 76 3.84 11.84 -10.26
C GLY A 76 4.53 10.67 -10.91
N GLU A 77 5.26 9.88 -10.12
CA GLU A 77 5.85 8.59 -10.47
C GLU A 77 5.53 7.61 -9.34
N ASP A 78 5.76 6.33 -9.59
CA ASP A 78 5.56 5.29 -8.56
C ASP A 78 6.78 5.22 -7.65
N TYR A 79 6.56 5.36 -6.35
CA TYR A 79 7.59 5.26 -5.33
C TYR A 79 7.25 4.19 -4.32
N SER A 80 8.27 3.44 -3.89
CA SER A 80 8.11 2.52 -2.77
C SER A 80 7.84 3.29 -1.48
N LEU A 81 6.86 2.86 -0.71
CA LEU A 81 6.54 3.47 0.59
C LEU A 81 7.76 3.55 1.51
N LYS A 82 8.62 2.52 1.48
CA LYS A 82 9.85 2.50 2.28
C LYS A 82 10.79 3.67 2.02
N THR A 83 10.77 4.22 0.80
CA THR A 83 11.62 5.36 0.46
C THR A 83 10.99 6.70 0.77
N LEU A 84 9.69 6.71 1.06
CA LEU A 84 8.91 7.93 1.30
C LEU A 84 8.77 8.29 2.79
N VAL A 85 9.07 7.36 3.68
CA VAL A 85 8.90 7.56 5.13
C VAL A 85 10.25 7.52 5.83
N PRO A 86 10.35 8.11 7.04
CA PRO A 86 11.57 8.01 7.84
C PRO A 86 11.99 6.56 8.10
N TYR A 87 13.29 6.32 8.23
CA TYR A 87 13.85 4.97 8.37
C TYR A 87 13.17 4.14 9.46
N LYS A 88 13.00 4.70 10.66
CA LYS A 88 12.35 3.96 11.76
C LYS A 88 10.90 3.64 11.47
N VAL A 89 10.19 4.52 10.78
CA VAL A 89 8.81 4.27 10.37
C VAL A 89 8.76 3.14 9.35
N SER A 90 9.73 3.08 8.43
CA SER A 90 9.80 2.03 7.41
C SER A 90 9.94 0.63 8.00
N GLU A 91 10.49 0.50 9.21
CA GLU A 91 10.61 -0.78 9.91
C GLU A 91 9.24 -1.38 10.27
N ARG A 92 8.20 -0.58 10.35
CA ARG A 92 6.83 -1.03 10.61
C ARG A 92 6.17 -1.65 9.38
N ILE A 93 6.73 -1.44 8.20
CA ILE A 93 6.18 -1.99 6.95
C ILE A 93 6.58 -3.46 6.84
N SER A 94 5.59 -4.34 6.90
CA SER A 94 5.82 -5.78 6.78
C SER A 94 5.74 -6.23 5.33
N PHE A 95 6.57 -7.20 4.97
CA PHE A 95 6.50 -7.86 3.66
C PHE A 95 5.64 -9.12 3.67
N ASN A 96 5.07 -9.49 4.82
CA ASN A 96 4.20 -10.66 4.95
C ASN A 96 2.77 -10.37 4.47
N ASP A 97 2.05 -11.43 4.11
CA ASP A 97 0.66 -11.33 3.65
C ASP A 97 -0.37 -11.67 4.74
N TRP A 98 0.03 -11.68 6.01
CA TRP A 98 -0.89 -11.89 7.12
C TRP A 98 -1.75 -10.64 7.33
N SER A 99 -3.00 -10.83 7.76
CA SER A 99 -3.97 -9.72 7.90
C SER A 99 -3.45 -8.58 8.79
N GLU A 100 -2.83 -8.91 9.92
CA GLU A 100 -2.28 -7.93 10.85
C GLU A 100 -1.12 -7.16 10.23
N ASP A 101 -0.28 -7.85 9.46
CA ASP A 101 0.87 -7.25 8.80
C ASP A 101 0.43 -6.32 7.67
N ILE A 102 -0.58 -6.71 6.91
CA ILE A 102 -1.17 -5.87 5.87
C ILE A 102 -1.75 -4.61 6.52
N GLN A 103 -2.50 -4.76 7.61
CA GLN A 103 -3.10 -3.62 8.31
C GLN A 103 -2.03 -2.65 8.84
N GLU A 104 -0.97 -3.16 9.44
CA GLU A 104 0.14 -2.34 9.94
C GLU A 104 0.81 -1.57 8.80
N SER A 105 1.06 -2.22 7.68
CA SER A 105 1.67 -1.59 6.52
C SER A 105 0.77 -0.51 5.92
N LEU A 106 -0.54 -0.77 5.84
CA LEU A 106 -1.51 0.21 5.36
C LEU A 106 -1.63 1.39 6.32
N GLU A 107 -1.47 1.17 7.61
CA GLU A 107 -1.44 2.24 8.61
C GLU A 107 -0.27 3.19 8.34
N VAL A 108 0.92 2.65 8.05
CA VAL A 108 2.08 3.47 7.70
C VAL A 108 1.82 4.25 6.41
N LEU A 109 1.25 3.59 5.41
CA LEU A 109 0.89 4.24 4.15
C LEU A 109 -0.10 5.38 4.39
N ASP A 110 -1.10 5.16 5.22
CA ASP A 110 -2.10 6.16 5.57
C ASP A 110 -1.48 7.34 6.31
N GLU A 111 -0.57 7.09 7.26
CA GLU A 111 0.16 8.15 7.94
C GLU A 111 0.92 9.04 6.94
N TYR A 112 1.54 8.44 5.93
CA TYR A 112 2.22 9.17 4.87
C TYR A 112 1.24 10.05 4.07
N LEU A 113 0.09 9.50 3.69
CA LEU A 113 -0.92 10.24 2.93
C LEU A 113 -1.48 11.39 3.75
N ILE A 114 -1.77 11.17 5.02
CA ILE A 114 -2.28 12.20 5.94
C ILE A 114 -1.24 13.31 6.10
N TRP A 115 0.03 12.96 6.22
CA TRP A 115 1.12 13.93 6.31
C TRP A 115 1.16 14.84 5.07
N ARG A 116 0.82 14.31 3.89
CA ARG A 116 0.78 15.09 2.65
C ARG A 116 -0.49 15.92 2.48
N MET A 117 -1.54 15.62 3.24
CA MET A 117 -2.83 16.31 3.08
C MET A 117 -2.78 17.77 3.54
N THR A 118 -3.48 18.63 2.81
CA THR A 118 -3.80 19.98 3.26
C THR A 118 -4.85 19.91 4.37
N ASP A 119 -5.03 21.01 5.11
CA ASP A 119 -6.09 21.08 6.12
C ASP A 119 -7.47 20.91 5.50
N ALA A 120 -7.67 21.44 4.29
CA ALA A 120 -8.93 21.30 3.57
C ALA A 120 -9.22 19.83 3.24
N GLN A 121 -8.21 19.07 2.80
CA GLN A 121 -8.35 17.65 2.52
C GLN A 121 -8.67 16.87 3.80
N LYS A 122 -7.97 17.16 4.88
CA LYS A 122 -8.23 16.52 6.18
C LYS A 122 -9.69 16.74 6.62
N LYS A 123 -10.19 17.96 6.49
CA LYS A 123 -11.59 18.28 6.80
C LYS A 123 -12.56 17.46 5.94
N THR A 124 -12.28 17.37 4.65
CA THR A 124 -13.11 16.60 3.71
C THR A 124 -13.27 15.15 4.13
N PHE A 125 -12.20 14.55 4.64
CA PHE A 125 -12.18 13.14 5.02
C PHE A 125 -12.38 12.89 6.52
N GLY A 126 -12.70 13.95 7.29
CA GLY A 126 -12.97 13.81 8.73
C GLY A 126 -11.73 13.48 9.57
N ILE A 127 -10.54 13.87 9.09
CA ILE A 127 -9.29 13.62 9.78
C ILE A 127 -8.96 14.81 10.68
N PRO A 128 -8.64 14.58 11.98
CA PRO A 128 -8.25 15.66 12.87
C PRO A 128 -7.02 16.41 12.34
N LEU A 129 -7.04 17.73 12.38
CA LEU A 129 -5.95 18.57 11.85
C LEU A 129 -4.64 18.39 12.63
N ASP A 130 -4.73 18.01 13.89
CA ASP A 130 -3.60 17.80 14.79
C ASP A 130 -3.17 16.34 14.93
N LYS A 131 -3.68 15.46 14.05
CA LYS A 131 -3.30 14.04 14.11
C LYS A 131 -1.81 13.88 13.88
N GLU A 132 -1.13 13.26 14.86
CA GLU A 132 0.29 12.94 14.74
C GLU A 132 0.51 11.76 13.81
N VAL A 133 1.44 11.90 12.87
CA VAL A 133 1.78 10.87 11.89
C VAL A 133 3.30 10.85 11.67
N LEU A 134 3.81 9.74 11.18
CA LEU A 134 5.22 9.54 10.84
C LEU A 134 6.18 9.81 12.01
N LYS A 135 5.81 9.38 13.19
CA LYS A 135 6.60 9.60 14.40
C LYS A 135 7.73 8.59 14.52
N GLU A 136 8.93 9.08 14.78
CA GLU A 136 10.17 8.27 14.87
C GLU A 136 10.58 7.94 16.30
N ASP A 137 9.73 7.66 17.17
CA ASP A 137 10.09 7.35 18.58
C ASP A 137 10.81 6.01 18.75
#